data_5d250d29dda23e7fc0820f76530d5809
#
_entry.id   5d250d29dda23e7fc0820f76530d5809
#
_cell.length_a   1.000
_cell.length_b   1.000
_cell.length_c   1.000
_cell.angle_alpha   90.00
_cell.angle_beta   90.00
_cell.angle_gamma   90.00
#
_symmetry.space_group_name_H-M   'P 1'
#
loop_
_entity.id
_entity.type
_entity.pdbx_description
1 polymer ?
#
loop_
_entity_poly.entity_id
_entity_poly.type
_entity_poly.pdbx_seq_one_letter_code
_entity_poly.pdbx_strand_id
1 'polypeptide(L)'
;MTAPAHEPSVYSIAIFVHDIGRAIEFYRDRLALPLTKQGSFGAEFFGQGARIGVHPAVHPDARSLVGRHTGITLHVPDLLHYCGELHERGVSFVTEPTQQTWGIMAMVADPDGNVLALWEDKLPETSEHGHGHAQVHIDQADGAS
;
A
#
# COMPACT_ATOMS: atom_id res chain seq x y z
N MET A 1 12.89 18.16 -13.07
CA MET A 1 13.06 17.73 -14.35
C MET A 1 11.85 17.00 -14.87
N THR A 2 11.54 17.15 -16.09
CA THR A 2 10.32 16.59 -16.63
C THR A 2 10.63 15.39 -17.46
N ALA A 3 9.85 14.34 -17.34
CA ALA A 3 10.05 13.16 -18.15
C ALA A 3 9.69 13.47 -19.61
N PRO A 4 10.29 12.75 -20.54
CA PRO A 4 9.92 12.91 -21.94
C PRO A 4 8.43 12.65 -22.14
N ALA A 5 7.84 13.33 -23.09
CA ALA A 5 6.41 13.25 -23.29
C ALA A 5 5.92 11.84 -23.59
N HIS A 6 6.79 11.01 -24.21
CA HIS A 6 6.36 9.66 -24.54
C HIS A 6 6.91 8.60 -23.59
N GLU A 7 7.48 9.02 -22.47
CA GLU A 7 8.01 8.05 -21.52
C GLU A 7 6.86 7.45 -20.70
N PRO A 8 6.80 6.13 -20.62
CA PRO A 8 5.74 5.51 -19.82
C PRO A 8 5.90 5.79 -18.33
N SER A 9 4.81 5.77 -17.61
CA SER A 9 4.84 5.91 -16.16
C SER A 9 3.79 4.97 -15.58
N VAL A 10 3.88 4.71 -14.29
CA VAL A 10 2.88 3.85 -13.65
C VAL A 10 1.66 4.69 -13.34
N TYR A 11 0.56 4.38 -14.00
CA TYR A 11 -0.66 5.13 -13.77
C TYR A 11 -1.40 4.62 -12.53
N SER A 12 -1.60 3.31 -12.45
CA SER A 12 -2.43 2.77 -11.39
C SER A 12 -2.08 1.32 -11.12
N ILE A 13 -2.25 0.89 -9.89
CA ILE A 13 -2.14 -0.50 -9.50
C ILE A 13 -3.54 -0.92 -9.08
N ALA A 14 -4.05 -1.99 -9.67
CA ALA A 14 -5.45 -2.37 -9.47
C ALA A 14 -5.60 -3.39 -8.35
N ILE A 15 -6.59 -3.18 -7.51
CA ILE A 15 -7.02 -4.14 -6.51
C ILE A 15 -8.44 -4.53 -6.86
N PHE A 16 -8.70 -5.82 -7.04
CA PHE A 16 -10.03 -6.28 -7.41
C PHE A 16 -10.76 -6.81 -6.19
N VAL A 17 -12.04 -6.46 -6.08
CA VAL A 17 -12.84 -6.79 -4.91
C VAL A 17 -14.20 -7.31 -5.35
N HIS A 18 -14.86 -8.07 -4.48
CA HIS A 18 -16.19 -8.56 -4.77
C HIS A 18 -17.27 -7.54 -4.41
N ASP A 19 -17.07 -6.80 -3.30
CA ASP A 19 -18.07 -5.84 -2.84
C ASP A 19 -17.41 -4.47 -2.83
N ILE A 20 -17.71 -3.68 -3.86
CA ILE A 20 -17.06 -2.39 -4.02
C ILE A 20 -17.43 -1.41 -2.91
N GLY A 21 -18.64 -1.47 -2.37
CA GLY A 21 -19.02 -0.56 -1.30
C GLY A 21 -18.23 -0.82 -0.02
N ARG A 22 -18.07 -2.10 0.34
CA ARG A 22 -17.27 -2.45 1.51
C ARG A 22 -15.80 -2.10 1.29
N ALA A 23 -15.33 -2.27 0.07
CA ALA A 23 -13.94 -1.97 -0.23
C ALA A 23 -13.67 -0.48 -0.13
N ILE A 24 -14.55 0.34 -0.67
CA ILE A 24 -14.35 1.79 -0.60
C ILE A 24 -14.37 2.24 0.84
N GLU A 25 -15.28 1.71 1.65
CA GLU A 25 -15.32 2.08 3.06
C GLU A 25 -14.02 1.68 3.73
N PHE A 26 -13.48 0.52 3.42
CA PHE A 26 -12.23 0.07 4.02
C PHE A 26 -11.07 1.01 3.65
N TYR A 27 -10.88 1.25 2.36
CA TYR A 27 -9.73 2.04 1.93
C TYR A 27 -9.87 3.51 2.28
N ARG A 28 -11.08 4.05 2.18
CA ARG A 28 -11.30 5.46 2.47
C ARG A 28 -11.36 5.73 3.97
N ASP A 29 -12.10 4.89 4.72
CA ASP A 29 -12.40 5.19 6.11
C ASP A 29 -11.50 4.47 7.10
N ARG A 30 -11.19 3.19 6.85
CA ARG A 30 -10.37 2.47 7.81
C ARG A 30 -8.89 2.70 7.58
N LEU A 31 -8.42 2.58 6.34
CA LEU A 31 -7.03 2.91 6.05
C LEU A 31 -6.82 4.41 5.90
N ALA A 32 -7.89 5.17 5.72
CA ALA A 32 -7.85 6.62 5.59
C ALA A 32 -6.99 7.08 4.41
N LEU A 33 -7.08 6.38 3.29
CA LEU A 33 -6.37 6.78 2.09
C LEU A 33 -7.13 7.89 1.38
N PRO A 34 -6.43 8.81 0.71
CA PRO A 34 -7.10 9.94 0.04
C PRO A 34 -7.84 9.48 -1.21
N LEU A 35 -9.16 9.50 -1.13
CA LEU A 35 -10.02 9.16 -2.27
C LEU A 35 -10.01 10.33 -3.24
N THR A 36 -9.69 10.07 -4.49
CA THR A 36 -9.62 11.14 -5.48
C THR A 36 -10.66 11.00 -6.58
N LYS A 37 -11.21 9.80 -6.81
CA LYS A 37 -12.19 9.63 -7.86
C LYS A 37 -13.04 8.42 -7.54
N GLN A 38 -14.31 8.48 -7.87
CA GLN A 38 -15.24 7.39 -7.61
C GLN A 38 -16.30 7.38 -8.69
N GLY A 39 -16.69 6.22 -9.13
CA GLY A 39 -17.71 6.09 -10.17
C GLY A 39 -18.07 4.65 -10.38
N SER A 40 -18.72 4.33 -11.51
CA SER A 40 -19.11 2.95 -11.77
C SER A 40 -17.90 2.04 -11.94
N PHE A 41 -16.73 2.59 -12.25
CA PHE A 41 -15.51 1.79 -12.39
C PHE A 41 -14.95 1.36 -11.03
N GLY A 42 -15.38 1.97 -9.94
CA GLY A 42 -14.84 1.72 -8.63
C GLY A 42 -14.32 3.01 -8.01
N ALA A 43 -13.12 3.00 -7.50
CA ALA A 43 -12.55 4.17 -6.83
C ALA A 43 -11.06 4.25 -7.10
N GLU A 44 -10.53 5.47 -7.07
CA GLU A 44 -9.09 5.70 -7.16
C GLU A 44 -8.65 6.46 -5.93
N PHE A 45 -7.48 6.09 -5.43
CA PHE A 45 -6.89 6.71 -4.25
C PHE A 45 -5.51 7.27 -4.61
N PHE A 46 -5.15 8.35 -3.98
CA PHE A 46 -3.92 9.10 -4.21
C PHE A 46 -4.00 9.91 -5.50
N GLY A 47 -3.65 11.16 -5.41
CA GLY A 47 -3.75 12.07 -6.55
C GLY A 47 -2.43 12.30 -7.25
N GLN A 48 -1.31 11.88 -6.65
CA GLN A 48 -0.01 12.10 -7.23
C GLN A 48 0.77 10.80 -7.20
N GLY A 49 1.64 10.62 -8.16
CA GLY A 49 2.39 9.39 -8.30
C GLY A 49 1.48 8.27 -8.74
N ALA A 50 1.85 7.04 -8.39
CA ALA A 50 1.03 5.89 -8.74
C ALA A 50 -0.24 5.88 -7.91
N ARG A 51 -1.35 5.61 -8.55
CA ARG A 51 -2.63 5.54 -7.88
C ARG A 51 -2.95 4.11 -7.53
N ILE A 52 -3.85 3.91 -6.58
CA ILE A 52 -4.43 2.61 -6.32
C ILE A 52 -5.86 2.67 -6.84
N GLY A 53 -6.20 1.75 -7.75
CA GLY A 53 -7.56 1.65 -8.26
C GLY A 53 -8.23 0.44 -7.66
N VAL A 54 -9.39 0.62 -7.02
CA VAL A 54 -10.16 -0.48 -6.44
C VAL A 54 -11.34 -0.70 -7.34
N HIS A 55 -11.45 -1.88 -7.93
CA HIS A 55 -12.44 -2.16 -8.97
C HIS A 55 -13.24 -3.41 -8.66
N PRO A 56 -14.53 -3.41 -9.03
CA PRO A 56 -15.32 -4.64 -8.86
C PRO A 56 -14.80 -5.73 -9.79
N ALA A 57 -14.69 -6.94 -9.28
CA ALA A 57 -14.15 -8.06 -10.06
C ALA A 57 -15.26 -8.68 -10.88
N VAL A 58 -15.54 -8.09 -12.04
CA VAL A 58 -16.62 -8.55 -12.90
C VAL A 58 -16.13 -9.62 -13.86
N HIS A 59 -14.98 -9.41 -14.46
CA HIS A 59 -14.46 -10.37 -15.43
C HIS A 59 -13.84 -11.57 -14.72
N PRO A 60 -13.94 -12.79 -15.29
CA PRO A 60 -13.37 -13.96 -14.63
C PRO A 60 -11.89 -13.81 -14.28
N ASP A 61 -11.11 -13.19 -15.16
CA ASP A 61 -9.70 -13.00 -14.85
C ASP A 61 -9.51 -12.09 -13.65
N ALA A 62 -10.37 -11.08 -13.50
CA ALA A 62 -10.28 -10.20 -12.33
C ALA A 62 -10.71 -10.93 -11.08
N ARG A 63 -11.69 -11.82 -11.18
CA ARG A 63 -12.13 -12.56 -10.01
C ARG A 63 -11.02 -13.44 -9.45
N SER A 64 -10.18 -13.97 -10.31
CA SER A 64 -9.09 -14.81 -9.85
C SER A 64 -8.02 -14.03 -9.12
N LEU A 65 -8.06 -12.69 -9.20
CA LEU A 65 -7.08 -11.86 -8.52
C LEU A 65 -7.59 -11.31 -7.19
N VAL A 66 -8.82 -11.64 -6.81
CA VAL A 66 -9.35 -11.18 -5.52
C VAL A 66 -8.71 -12.02 -4.41
N GLY A 67 -8.28 -11.37 -3.35
CA GLY A 67 -7.71 -12.07 -2.21
C GLY A 67 -6.23 -12.36 -2.33
N ARG A 68 -5.54 -11.64 -3.20
CA ARG A 68 -4.12 -11.88 -3.42
C ARG A 68 -3.26 -10.96 -2.57
N HIS A 69 -2.00 -11.33 -2.45
CA HIS A 69 -1.00 -10.40 -1.94
C HIS A 69 -0.76 -9.40 -3.05
N THR A 70 -1.06 -8.15 -2.83
CA THR A 70 -1.05 -7.18 -3.92
C THR A 70 0.35 -6.74 -4.33
N GLY A 71 1.32 -6.89 -3.45
CA GLY A 71 2.66 -6.37 -3.70
C GLY A 71 2.77 -4.87 -3.48
N ILE A 72 1.70 -4.23 -3.02
CA ILE A 72 1.72 -2.80 -2.78
C ILE A 72 2.24 -2.55 -1.37
N THR A 73 3.20 -1.63 -1.25
CA THR A 73 3.69 -1.20 0.05
C THR A 73 3.37 0.28 0.20
N LEU A 74 2.69 0.61 1.28
CA LEU A 74 2.36 2.00 1.59
C LEU A 74 3.39 2.51 2.58
N HIS A 75 3.96 3.67 2.31
CA HIS A 75 4.88 4.30 3.24
C HIS A 75 4.09 5.05 4.30
N VAL A 76 4.38 4.79 5.56
CA VAL A 76 3.65 5.38 6.68
C VAL A 76 4.68 6.01 7.60
N PRO A 77 4.64 7.32 7.78
CA PRO A 77 5.66 8.00 8.59
C PRO A 77 5.72 7.56 10.05
N ASP A 78 4.58 7.24 10.67
CA ASP A 78 4.56 6.79 12.04
C ASP A 78 3.74 5.51 12.08
N LEU A 79 4.39 4.40 11.79
CA LEU A 79 3.68 3.15 11.60
C LEU A 79 3.01 2.64 12.87
N LEU A 80 3.68 2.72 14.01
CA LEU A 80 3.08 2.18 15.21
C LEU A 80 1.81 2.93 15.60
N HIS A 81 1.80 4.24 15.44
CA HIS A 81 0.61 5.01 15.74
C HIS A 81 -0.50 4.67 14.75
N TYR A 82 -0.15 4.61 13.47
CA TYR A 82 -1.13 4.29 12.43
C TYR A 82 -1.72 2.90 12.66
N CYS A 83 -0.89 1.91 12.98
CA CYS A 83 -1.39 0.57 13.23
C CYS A 83 -2.29 0.52 14.46
N GLY A 84 -2.01 1.35 15.47
CA GLY A 84 -2.90 1.45 16.62
C GLY A 84 -4.28 1.92 16.20
N GLU A 85 -4.34 2.90 15.31
CA GLU A 85 -5.64 3.37 14.81
C GLU A 85 -6.31 2.29 13.98
N LEU A 86 -5.56 1.55 13.18
CA LEU A 86 -6.13 0.48 12.37
C LEU A 86 -6.73 -0.61 13.26
N HIS A 87 -6.07 -0.94 14.37
CA HIS A 87 -6.62 -1.91 15.31
C HIS A 87 -7.95 -1.42 15.88
N GLU A 88 -8.03 -0.13 16.22
CA GLU A 88 -9.26 0.41 16.74
C GLU A 88 -10.37 0.38 15.72
N ARG A 89 -10.05 0.46 14.45
CA ARG A 89 -11.04 0.43 13.39
C ARG A 89 -11.34 -0.97 12.91
N GLY A 90 -10.78 -1.99 13.57
CA GLY A 90 -11.10 -3.38 13.24
C GLY A 90 -10.41 -3.93 12.01
N VAL A 91 -9.30 -3.35 11.60
CA VAL A 91 -8.58 -3.84 10.43
C VAL A 91 -7.88 -5.15 10.78
N SER A 92 -7.92 -6.10 9.86
CA SER A 92 -7.28 -7.41 10.05
C SER A 92 -5.80 -7.32 9.70
N PHE A 93 -4.95 -7.74 10.62
CA PHE A 93 -3.50 -7.76 10.38
C PHE A 93 -3.06 -9.15 9.99
N VAL A 94 -2.33 -9.23 8.91
CA VAL A 94 -1.67 -10.46 8.49
C VAL A 94 -0.35 -10.56 9.23
N THR A 95 0.34 -9.45 9.39
CA THR A 95 1.58 -9.38 10.13
C THR A 95 1.54 -8.12 10.97
N GLU A 96 1.70 -8.27 12.29
CA GLU A 96 1.74 -7.12 13.18
C GLU A 96 3.04 -6.36 12.96
N PRO A 97 3.13 -5.10 13.40
CA PRO A 97 4.35 -4.34 13.22
C PRO A 97 5.57 -5.09 13.73
N THR A 98 6.56 -5.24 12.87
CA THR A 98 7.74 -6.04 13.14
C THR A 98 8.97 -5.26 12.73
N GLN A 99 9.97 -5.25 13.60
CA GLN A 99 11.21 -4.54 13.34
C GLN A 99 11.99 -5.24 12.25
N GLN A 100 12.44 -4.49 11.26
CA GLN A 100 13.31 -4.98 10.21
C GLN A 100 14.61 -4.19 10.27
N THR A 101 15.58 -4.55 9.45
CA THR A 101 16.87 -3.89 9.48
C THR A 101 16.77 -2.39 9.28
N TRP A 102 16.00 -1.96 8.30
CA TRP A 102 15.92 -0.55 7.97
C TRP A 102 14.56 0.07 8.21
N GLY A 103 13.73 -0.57 8.96
CA GLY A 103 12.41 -0.01 9.19
C GLY A 103 11.51 -0.93 9.98
N ILE A 104 10.24 -0.58 9.98
CA ILE A 104 9.22 -1.38 10.63
C ILE A 104 8.19 -1.73 9.57
N MET A 105 7.74 -2.96 9.54
CA MET A 105 6.80 -3.44 8.54
C MET A 105 5.59 -4.06 9.20
N ALA A 106 4.43 -3.90 8.58
CA ALA A 106 3.22 -4.61 8.95
C ALA A 106 2.49 -4.99 7.68
N MET A 107 1.55 -5.91 7.76
CA MET A 107 0.72 -6.25 6.62
C MET A 107 -0.72 -6.34 7.07
N VAL A 108 -1.61 -5.82 6.26
CA VAL A 108 -3.05 -5.81 6.56
C VAL A 108 -3.82 -6.40 5.40
N ALA A 109 -5.02 -6.88 5.68
CA ALA A 109 -5.89 -7.45 4.65
C ALA A 109 -7.17 -6.63 4.57
N ASP A 110 -7.64 -6.43 3.33
CA ASP A 110 -8.92 -5.77 3.15
C ASP A 110 -10.05 -6.80 3.33
N PRO A 111 -11.31 -6.40 3.22
CA PRO A 111 -12.41 -7.34 3.48
C PRO A 111 -12.42 -8.56 2.56
N ASP A 112 -11.83 -8.47 1.39
CA ASP A 112 -11.78 -9.60 0.47
C ASP A 112 -10.47 -10.38 0.58
N GLY A 113 -9.62 -10.04 1.54
CA GLY A 113 -8.38 -10.77 1.73
C GLY A 113 -7.21 -10.26 0.91
N ASN A 114 -7.36 -9.14 0.22
CA ASN A 114 -6.23 -8.56 -0.50
C ASN A 114 -5.25 -7.98 0.53
N VAL A 115 -3.97 -8.28 0.37
CA VAL A 115 -2.97 -7.94 1.38
C VAL A 115 -2.11 -6.78 0.89
N LEU A 116 -1.92 -5.78 1.76
CA LEU A 116 -1.02 -4.67 1.50
C LEU A 116 0.01 -4.60 2.61
N ALA A 117 1.22 -4.18 2.27
CA ALA A 117 2.26 -3.97 3.27
C ALA A 117 2.31 -2.50 3.67
N LEU A 118 2.68 -2.25 4.91
CA LEU A 118 2.86 -0.92 5.47
C LEU A 118 4.31 -0.83 5.92
N TRP A 119 4.95 0.29 5.66
CA TRP A 119 6.39 0.41 5.89
C TRP A 119 6.75 1.79 6.42
N GLU A 120 7.57 1.80 7.47
CA GLU A 120 8.15 3.03 7.96
C GLU A 120 9.66 2.89 7.90
N ASP A 121 10.35 3.83 7.23
CA ASP A 121 11.79 3.82 7.20
C ASP A 121 12.35 4.20 8.56
N LYS A 122 13.35 3.47 8.99
CA LYS A 122 14.04 3.80 10.21
C LYS A 122 15.49 3.90 9.86
N LEU A 123 15.90 5.07 9.43
CA LEU A 123 17.27 5.22 9.00
C LEU A 123 18.21 5.18 10.20
N PRO A 124 19.42 4.72 9.99
CA PRO A 124 20.40 4.75 11.07
C PRO A 124 20.63 6.18 11.51
N GLU A 125 21.02 6.33 12.78
CA GLU A 125 21.26 7.65 13.27
C GLU A 125 22.28 8.36 12.46
N THR A 126 23.28 7.66 11.99
CA THR A 126 24.31 8.34 11.26
C THR A 126 23.89 8.71 9.92
N SER A 127 22.73 8.32 9.53
CA SER A 127 22.37 8.58 8.19
C SER A 127 22.26 10.01 7.92
N GLU A 128 22.24 10.82 8.85
CA GLU A 128 22.11 12.16 8.46
C GLU A 128 23.25 12.49 7.62
N HIS A 129 24.21 11.70 7.48
CA HIS A 129 25.22 12.06 6.60
C HIS A 129 24.84 11.59 5.32
N GLY A 130 24.05 11.11 5.29
CA GLY A 130 23.70 10.67 4.09
C GLY A 130 24.29 9.88 3.27
N HIS A 131 24.28 9.54 3.13
CA HIS A 131 24.50 8.84 2.40
C HIS A 131 24.22 7.86 2.07
N GLY A 132 24.21 7.55 2.15
CA GLY A 132 24.08 6.62 1.97
C GLY A 132 23.55 5.81 1.68
N HIS A 133 23.21 5.70 1.56
CA HIS A 133 22.89 5.05 1.29
C HIS A 133 22.16 4.55 0.73
N ALA A 134 21.83 4.53 0.84
CA ALA A 134 20.92 4.23 0.46
C ALA A 134 20.94 3.27 -0.43
N GLN A 135 21.16 3.04 -1.15
CA GLN A 135 21.24 2.19 -1.95
C GLN A 135 21.33 1.07 -1.54
N VAL A 136 21.49 0.89 -1.05
CA VAL A 136 21.76 -0.12 -0.57
C VAL A 136 20.71 -0.80 -0.25
N HIS A 137 19.95 -0.44 0.07
CA HIS A 137 19.02 -1.14 0.58
C HIS A 137 18.41 -1.99 -0.18
N ILE A 138 18.51 -2.01 -1.09
CA ILE A 138 17.96 -2.79 -1.87
C ILE A 138 18.12 -4.08 -1.55
N ASP A 139 19.16 -4.52 -1.53
CA ASP A 139 19.36 -5.77 -1.24
C ASP A 139 18.73 -6.10 -0.04
N GLN A 140 18.63 -5.39 0.70
CA GLN A 140 18.09 -5.72 1.79
C GLN A 140 16.83 -6.12 1.63
N ALA A 141 16.39 -5.71 0.82
CA ALA A 141 15.10 -6.05 0.62
C ALA A 141 15.07 -7.44 0.72
N ASP A 142 15.93 -7.98 0.24
CA ASP A 142 15.93 -9.25 0.30
C ASP A 142 15.71 -9.69 1.56
N GLY A 143 16.32 -9.28 2.28
CA GLY A 143 16.10 -9.87 3.44
C GLY A 143 14.75 -9.73 3.76
N ALA A 144 14.22 -8.78 3.40
CA ALA A 144 12.97 -8.59 3.82
C ALA A 144 12.13 -9.59 3.38
N SER A 145 12.34 -10.10 2.50
CA SER A 145 11.45 -10.96 2.08
C SER A 145 11.29 -12.04 2.76
#